data_5e3a4f221fb7595a32e1b0f39e6bc427
#
_entry.id   5e3a4f221fb7595a32e1b0f39e6bc427
#
_cell.length_a   1.000
_cell.length_b   1.000
_cell.length_c   1.000
_cell.angle_alpha   90.00
_cell.angle_beta   90.00
_cell.angle_gamma   90.00
#
_symmetry.space_group_name_H-M   'P 1'
#
loop_
_entity.id
_entity.type
_entity.pdbx_description
1 polymer ?
#
loop_
_entity_poly.entity_id
_entity_poly.type
_entity_poly.pdbx_seq_one_letter_code
_entity_poly.pdbx_strand_id
1 'polypeptide(L)'
;DLHSFPTRRSSDLHIFPKLYAAVVLALDENPEQDFLGEMFMDLHLDYEELKQIFTPYHVCQLMADITMDDLVEQIDKQGYVSINDCCCGAGANLIAAINSARRKLEDAGLNFQNHILIIGQDIEELVALMCYIQISLLGVAGYIKVGNALTEPMTPGDSMENYWFTPMYFSDVWHTRRTIRTFMDLFKEEDK
;
A
#
# COMPACT_ATOMS: atom_id res chain seq x y z
N ASP A 1 6.23 22.19 -24.28
CA ASP A 1 4.90 22.68 -23.87
C ASP A 1 4.56 22.03 -22.56
N LEU A 2 4.68 22.79 -21.49
CA LEU A 2 4.14 22.46 -20.19
C LEU A 2 2.62 22.27 -20.37
N HIS A 3 2.14 21.04 -20.30
CA HIS A 3 0.73 20.75 -20.28
C HIS A 3 0.10 21.58 -19.16
N SER A 4 -0.63 22.63 -19.52
CA SER A 4 -1.37 23.44 -18.59
C SER A 4 -2.36 22.53 -17.89
N PHE A 5 -2.12 22.25 -16.60
CA PHE A 5 -3.15 21.70 -15.73
C PHE A 5 -4.40 22.56 -15.91
N PRO A 6 -5.56 21.94 -16.16
CA PRO A 6 -6.79 22.71 -16.29
C PRO A 6 -6.93 23.57 -15.02
N THR A 7 -7.06 24.89 -15.22
CA THR A 7 -7.24 25.82 -14.12
C THR A 7 -8.45 25.37 -13.32
N ARG A 8 -8.20 24.80 -12.13
CA ARG A 8 -9.25 24.33 -11.21
C ARG A 8 -10.18 25.51 -10.93
N ARG A 9 -11.44 25.39 -11.30
CA ARG A 9 -12.45 26.36 -10.91
C ARG A 9 -12.55 26.38 -9.39
N SER A 10 -12.73 27.55 -8.78
CA SER A 10 -12.86 27.64 -7.30
C SER A 10 -14.01 26.79 -6.75
N SER A 11 -15.03 26.49 -7.58
CA SER A 11 -16.11 25.54 -7.26
C SER A 11 -15.61 24.11 -7.02
N ASP A 12 -14.51 23.71 -7.66
CA ASP A 12 -14.01 22.33 -7.58
C ASP A 12 -13.27 22.10 -6.25
N LEU A 13 -12.71 23.15 -5.66
CA LEU A 13 -12.01 23.06 -4.37
C LEU A 13 -12.91 22.60 -3.21
N HIS A 14 -14.22 22.78 -3.30
CA HIS A 14 -15.18 22.33 -2.30
C HIS A 14 -15.60 20.86 -2.46
N ILE A 15 -15.32 20.26 -3.62
CA ILE A 15 -15.69 18.87 -3.93
C ILE A 15 -14.65 17.91 -3.37
N PHE A 16 -13.34 18.22 -3.51
CA PHE A 16 -12.26 17.33 -3.09
C PHE A 16 -12.32 16.93 -1.60
N PRO A 17 -12.53 17.85 -0.63
CA PRO A 17 -12.67 17.46 0.76
C PRO A 17 -13.86 16.54 1.01
N LYS A 18 -14.97 16.70 0.26
CA LYS A 18 -16.15 15.85 0.39
C LYS A 18 -15.89 14.44 -0.18
N LEU A 19 -15.21 14.36 -1.32
CA LEU A 19 -14.81 13.08 -1.91
C LEU A 19 -13.84 12.34 -0.97
N TYR A 20 -12.85 13.03 -0.46
CA TYR A 20 -11.91 12.46 0.51
C TYR A 20 -12.63 11.98 1.77
N ALA A 21 -13.54 12.79 2.32
CA ALA A 21 -14.35 12.40 3.48
C ALA A 21 -15.22 11.16 3.18
N ALA A 22 -15.77 11.04 1.97
CA ALA A 22 -16.55 9.86 1.58
C ALA A 22 -15.68 8.58 1.56
N VAL A 23 -14.44 8.66 1.06
CA VAL A 23 -13.49 7.54 1.08
C VAL A 23 -13.14 7.16 2.52
N VAL A 24 -12.85 8.16 3.38
CA VAL A 24 -12.56 7.93 4.80
C VAL A 24 -13.73 7.21 5.49
N LEU A 25 -14.95 7.71 5.31
CA LEU A 25 -16.14 7.12 5.92
C LEU A 25 -16.41 5.69 5.41
N ALA A 26 -16.24 5.44 4.11
CA ALA A 26 -16.42 4.11 3.53
C ALA A 26 -15.42 3.08 4.11
N LEU A 27 -14.14 3.46 4.27
CA LEU A 27 -13.12 2.59 4.85
C LEU A 27 -13.21 2.47 6.37
N ASP A 28 -13.75 3.49 7.06
CA ASP A 28 -14.04 3.41 8.50
C ASP A 28 -15.22 2.46 8.77
N GLU A 29 -16.26 2.51 7.94
CA GLU A 29 -17.42 1.62 8.04
C GLU A 29 -17.06 0.16 7.67
N ASN A 30 -16.31 -0.01 6.58
CA ASN A 30 -15.84 -1.32 6.14
C ASN A 30 -14.39 -1.25 5.60
N PRO A 31 -13.38 -1.58 6.41
CA PRO A 31 -11.99 -1.63 5.94
C PRO A 31 -11.69 -2.85 5.04
N GLU A 32 -12.60 -3.84 4.98
CA GLU A 32 -12.42 -5.07 4.21
C GLU A 32 -13.01 -4.93 2.79
N GLN A 33 -12.53 -3.96 2.02
CA GLN A 33 -12.96 -3.69 0.64
C GLN A 33 -11.89 -2.93 -0.14
N ASP A 34 -11.87 -3.09 -1.46
CA ASP A 34 -11.16 -2.22 -2.39
C ASP A 34 -12.11 -1.12 -2.90
N PHE A 35 -12.42 -0.16 -2.02
CA PHE A 35 -13.43 0.87 -2.29
C PHE A 35 -13.12 1.70 -3.54
N LEU A 36 -11.87 2.15 -3.70
CA LEU A 36 -11.50 2.97 -4.86
C LEU A 36 -11.40 2.16 -6.14
N GLY A 37 -10.90 0.91 -6.06
CA GLY A 37 -10.82 0.03 -7.21
C GLY A 37 -12.21 -0.37 -7.74
N GLU A 38 -13.13 -0.74 -6.85
CA GLU A 38 -14.52 -1.05 -7.23
C GLU A 38 -15.20 0.17 -7.84
N MET A 39 -15.08 1.35 -7.22
CA MET A 39 -15.64 2.59 -7.75
C MET A 39 -15.04 2.96 -9.12
N PHE A 40 -13.75 2.74 -9.34
CA PHE A 40 -13.08 2.99 -10.61
C PHE A 40 -13.65 2.11 -11.73
N MET A 41 -13.87 0.82 -11.44
CA MET A 41 -14.47 -0.12 -12.37
C MET A 41 -15.95 0.20 -12.65
N ASP A 42 -16.72 0.55 -11.62
CA ASP A 42 -18.15 0.89 -11.76
C ASP A 42 -18.37 2.16 -12.59
N LEU A 43 -17.46 3.10 -12.50
CA LEU A 43 -17.49 4.34 -13.29
C LEU A 43 -16.94 4.17 -14.71
N HIS A 44 -16.49 2.96 -15.08
CA HIS A 44 -15.88 2.67 -16.39
C HIS A 44 -14.72 3.63 -16.72
N LEU A 45 -13.87 3.89 -15.71
CA LEU A 45 -12.70 4.76 -15.85
C LEU A 45 -11.47 3.98 -16.33
N ASP A 46 -11.59 2.67 -16.47
CA ASP A 46 -10.57 1.80 -17.04
C ASP A 46 -10.35 2.17 -18.53
N TYR A 47 -9.09 2.39 -18.87
CA TYR A 47 -8.73 2.60 -20.26
C TYR A 47 -8.83 1.27 -21.00
N GLU A 48 -9.71 1.17 -22.00
CA GLU A 48 -9.86 -0.03 -22.85
C GLU A 48 -8.51 -0.51 -23.43
N GLU A 49 -7.57 0.41 -23.64
CA GLU A 49 -6.22 0.12 -24.14
C GLU A 49 -5.33 -0.62 -23.12
N LEU A 50 -5.51 -0.42 -21.83
CA LEU A 50 -4.69 -1.01 -20.77
C LEU A 50 -5.22 -2.37 -20.29
N LYS A 51 -6.45 -2.75 -20.66
CA LYS A 51 -7.10 -4.02 -20.26
C LYS A 51 -6.92 -4.33 -18.78
N GLN A 52 -7.04 -3.31 -17.92
CA GLN A 52 -6.92 -3.46 -16.48
C GLN A 52 -8.09 -4.29 -15.96
N ILE A 53 -7.77 -5.42 -15.34
CA ILE A 53 -8.76 -6.30 -14.68
C ILE A 53 -8.36 -6.36 -13.21
N PHE A 54 -9.21 -5.80 -12.35
CA PHE A 54 -9.00 -5.91 -10.92
C PHE A 54 -9.48 -7.27 -10.41
N THR A 55 -8.67 -7.87 -9.54
CA THR A 55 -9.02 -9.12 -8.90
C THR A 55 -10.18 -8.89 -7.93
N PRO A 56 -11.27 -9.67 -8.01
CA PRO A 56 -12.38 -9.51 -7.07
C PRO A 56 -11.91 -9.65 -5.62
N TYR A 57 -12.34 -8.75 -4.74
CA TYR A 57 -11.82 -8.63 -3.38
C TYR A 57 -11.93 -9.94 -2.56
N HIS A 58 -13.02 -10.70 -2.71
CA HIS A 58 -13.18 -12.00 -2.03
C HIS A 58 -12.14 -13.05 -2.44
N VAL A 59 -11.60 -12.98 -3.65
CA VAL A 59 -10.49 -13.84 -4.10
C VAL A 59 -9.20 -13.40 -3.41
N CYS A 60 -8.97 -12.09 -3.30
CA CYS A 60 -7.83 -11.54 -2.58
C CYS A 60 -7.86 -11.93 -1.09
N GLN A 61 -9.04 -11.92 -0.46
CA GLN A 61 -9.22 -12.37 0.92
C GLN A 61 -8.81 -13.85 1.10
N LEU A 62 -9.29 -14.74 0.22
CA LEU A 62 -8.92 -16.16 0.27
C LEU A 62 -7.40 -16.34 0.12
N MET A 63 -6.78 -15.64 -0.82
CA MET A 63 -5.33 -15.70 -1.03
C MET A 63 -4.57 -15.21 0.20
N ALA A 64 -4.99 -14.10 0.79
CA ALA A 64 -4.39 -13.53 1.98
C ALA A 64 -4.50 -14.50 3.18
N ASP A 65 -5.64 -15.09 3.42
CA ASP A 65 -5.86 -16.00 4.55
C ASP A 65 -4.98 -17.27 4.45
N ILE A 66 -4.77 -17.78 3.23
CA ILE A 66 -3.87 -18.92 3.00
C ILE A 66 -2.40 -18.53 3.20
N THR A 67 -1.98 -17.36 2.69
CA THR A 67 -0.58 -16.96 2.69
C THR A 67 -0.08 -16.43 4.04
N MET A 68 -0.99 -16.05 4.94
CA MET A 68 -0.68 -15.47 6.25
C MET A 68 -0.72 -16.48 7.41
N ASP A 69 -0.63 -17.78 7.15
CA ASP A 69 -0.88 -18.80 8.17
C ASP A 69 0.19 -18.83 9.27
N ASP A 70 1.44 -18.58 8.91
CA ASP A 70 2.60 -18.54 9.81
C ASP A 70 3.05 -17.14 10.24
N LEU A 71 2.19 -16.13 10.04
CA LEU A 71 2.52 -14.72 10.23
C LEU A 71 3.07 -14.41 11.63
N VAL A 72 2.42 -14.91 12.69
CA VAL A 72 2.85 -14.66 14.08
C VAL A 72 4.23 -15.25 14.33
N GLU A 73 4.49 -16.46 13.86
CA GLU A 73 5.82 -17.10 13.99
C GLU A 73 6.92 -16.32 13.25
N GLN A 74 6.61 -15.79 12.06
CA GLN A 74 7.55 -14.95 11.32
C GLN A 74 7.87 -13.65 12.08
N ILE A 75 6.84 -13.01 12.67
CA ILE A 75 7.03 -11.80 13.47
C ILE A 75 7.85 -12.05 14.71
N ASP A 76 7.62 -13.16 15.41
CA ASP A 76 8.42 -13.53 16.58
C ASP A 76 9.91 -13.69 16.24
N LYS A 77 10.22 -14.19 15.05
CA LYS A 77 11.62 -14.39 14.59
C LYS A 77 12.27 -13.11 14.06
N GLN A 78 11.52 -12.27 13.35
CA GLN A 78 12.07 -11.16 12.54
C GLN A 78 11.64 -9.78 13.03
N GLY A 79 10.65 -9.72 13.93
CA GLY A 79 10.08 -8.50 14.47
C GLY A 79 9.01 -7.85 13.57
N TYR A 80 9.02 -8.10 12.27
CA TYR A 80 8.01 -7.64 11.31
C TYR A 80 8.02 -8.49 10.04
N VAL A 81 6.94 -8.40 9.27
CA VAL A 81 6.81 -9.02 7.94
C VAL A 81 6.56 -7.96 6.90
N SER A 82 7.22 -8.09 5.74
CA SER A 82 6.95 -7.26 4.57
C SER A 82 6.10 -8.02 3.55
N ILE A 83 5.07 -7.36 3.05
CA ILE A 83 4.15 -7.87 2.04
C ILE A 83 4.34 -7.04 0.77
N ASN A 84 4.65 -7.71 -0.34
CA ASN A 84 4.97 -7.06 -1.60
C ASN A 84 4.02 -7.49 -2.71
N ASP A 85 3.50 -6.51 -3.45
CA ASP A 85 2.77 -6.73 -4.71
C ASP A 85 3.36 -5.83 -5.80
N CYS A 86 3.99 -6.43 -6.80
CA CYS A 86 4.68 -5.72 -7.89
C CYS A 86 3.76 -5.27 -9.03
N CYS A 87 2.46 -5.54 -8.95
CA CYS A 87 1.41 -5.10 -9.87
C CYS A 87 0.14 -4.80 -9.08
N CYS A 88 0.26 -3.89 -8.10
CA CYS A 88 -0.71 -3.75 -7.02
C CYS A 88 -2.07 -3.17 -7.45
N GLY A 89 -2.17 -2.54 -8.62
CA GLY A 89 -3.39 -1.86 -9.04
C GLY A 89 -3.88 -0.88 -7.97
N ALA A 90 -5.18 -0.88 -7.70
CA ALA A 90 -5.77 -0.08 -6.62
C ALA A 90 -5.49 -0.64 -5.21
N GLY A 91 -4.89 -1.83 -5.10
CA GLY A 91 -4.42 -2.39 -3.85
C GLY A 91 -5.26 -3.53 -3.27
N ALA A 92 -6.19 -4.12 -4.00
CA ALA A 92 -7.09 -5.16 -3.50
C ALA A 92 -6.37 -6.28 -2.73
N ASN A 93 -5.29 -6.83 -3.31
CA ASN A 93 -4.49 -7.88 -2.66
C ASN A 93 -3.80 -7.38 -1.38
N LEU A 94 -3.23 -6.18 -1.42
CA LEU A 94 -2.56 -5.59 -0.26
C LEU A 94 -3.55 -5.26 0.86
N ILE A 95 -4.73 -4.72 0.53
CA ILE A 95 -5.81 -4.44 1.49
C ILE A 95 -6.29 -5.73 2.14
N ALA A 96 -6.52 -6.78 1.37
CA ALA A 96 -6.91 -8.09 1.89
C ALA A 96 -5.82 -8.67 2.82
N ALA A 97 -4.55 -8.56 2.43
CA ALA A 97 -3.42 -9.01 3.25
C ALA A 97 -3.29 -8.20 4.56
N ILE A 98 -3.47 -6.88 4.52
CA ILE A 98 -3.50 -6.03 5.72
C ILE A 98 -4.60 -6.48 6.68
N ASN A 99 -5.81 -6.70 6.17
CA ASN A 99 -6.95 -7.09 7.01
C ASN A 99 -6.81 -8.50 7.59
N SER A 100 -6.29 -9.47 6.79
CA SER A 100 -5.97 -10.80 7.30
C SER A 100 -4.89 -10.74 8.39
N ALA A 101 -3.82 -10.00 8.15
CA ALA A 101 -2.76 -9.79 9.13
C ALA A 101 -3.28 -9.11 10.40
N ARG A 102 -4.13 -8.08 10.26
CA ARG A 102 -4.73 -7.39 11.39
C ARG A 102 -5.48 -8.34 12.29
N ARG A 103 -6.41 -9.15 11.74
CA ARG A 103 -7.18 -10.13 12.51
C ARG A 103 -6.27 -11.10 13.28
N LYS A 104 -5.31 -11.71 12.59
CA LYS A 104 -4.38 -12.69 13.21
C LYS A 104 -3.50 -12.07 14.30
N LEU A 105 -3.04 -10.84 14.11
CA LEU A 105 -2.20 -10.16 15.09
C LEU A 105 -2.98 -9.63 16.27
N GLU A 106 -4.20 -9.11 16.07
CA GLU A 106 -5.09 -8.71 17.16
C GLU A 106 -5.45 -9.93 18.05
N ASP A 107 -5.72 -11.09 17.46
CA ASP A 107 -5.95 -12.35 18.18
C ASP A 107 -4.71 -12.78 19.01
N ALA A 108 -3.51 -12.46 18.53
CA ALA A 108 -2.25 -12.71 19.24
C ALA A 108 -1.86 -11.57 20.23
N GLY A 109 -2.69 -10.53 20.38
CA GLY A 109 -2.41 -9.38 21.25
C GLY A 109 -1.34 -8.42 20.70
N LEU A 110 -1.07 -8.46 19.39
CA LEU A 110 -0.08 -7.63 18.71
C LEU A 110 -0.74 -6.52 17.89
N ASN A 111 -0.10 -5.34 17.85
CA ASN A 111 -0.56 -4.25 16.99
C ASN A 111 0.03 -4.41 15.58
N PHE A 112 -0.82 -4.72 14.58
CA PHE A 112 -0.42 -4.92 13.19
C PHE A 112 0.35 -3.74 12.59
N GLN A 113 0.03 -2.50 12.98
CA GLN A 113 0.69 -1.28 12.50
C GLN A 113 2.20 -1.27 12.80
N ASN A 114 2.61 -1.97 13.85
CA ASN A 114 4.01 -2.08 14.25
C ASN A 114 4.75 -3.25 13.58
N HIS A 115 4.03 -4.17 12.94
CA HIS A 115 4.62 -5.44 12.49
C HIS A 115 4.45 -5.71 10.99
N ILE A 116 3.63 -4.93 10.27
CA ILE A 116 3.40 -5.11 8.84
C ILE A 116 3.97 -3.94 8.05
N LEU A 117 4.78 -4.25 7.04
CA LEU A 117 5.30 -3.30 6.05
C LEU A 117 4.73 -3.64 4.68
N ILE A 118 4.01 -2.72 4.09
CA ILE A 118 3.43 -2.88 2.75
C ILE A 118 4.35 -2.28 1.70
N ILE A 119 4.54 -3.00 0.61
CA ILE A 119 5.34 -2.60 -0.53
C ILE A 119 4.51 -2.86 -1.78
N GLY A 120 4.22 -1.81 -2.54
CA GLY A 120 3.48 -1.94 -3.79
C GLY A 120 4.19 -1.27 -4.95
N GLN A 121 4.00 -1.79 -6.15
CA GLN A 121 4.44 -1.13 -7.38
C GLN A 121 3.36 -1.32 -8.45
N ASP A 122 3.10 -0.26 -9.22
CA ASP A 122 2.28 -0.36 -10.42
C ASP A 122 2.79 0.61 -11.48
N ILE A 123 2.60 0.24 -12.74
CA ILE A 123 3.01 1.06 -13.87
C ILE A 123 2.08 2.24 -14.09
N GLU A 124 0.81 2.09 -13.71
CA GLU A 124 -0.22 3.09 -13.89
C GLU A 124 -0.31 3.97 -12.63
N GLU A 125 0.02 5.25 -12.79
CA GLU A 125 0.10 6.20 -11.69
C GLU A 125 -1.23 6.34 -10.94
N LEU A 126 -2.36 6.42 -11.66
CA LEU A 126 -3.66 6.65 -11.04
C LEU A 126 -4.04 5.52 -10.09
N VAL A 127 -3.91 4.26 -10.52
CA VAL A 127 -4.27 3.11 -9.67
C VAL A 127 -3.25 2.91 -8.54
N ALA A 128 -1.96 3.18 -8.78
CA ALA A 128 -0.94 3.17 -7.73
C ALA A 128 -1.25 4.20 -6.62
N LEU A 129 -1.71 5.40 -6.99
CA LEU A 129 -2.13 6.43 -6.04
C LEU A 129 -3.43 6.06 -5.31
N MET A 130 -4.35 5.35 -5.95
CA MET A 130 -5.53 4.79 -5.28
C MET A 130 -5.11 3.77 -4.21
N CYS A 131 -4.19 2.88 -4.53
CA CYS A 131 -3.58 1.96 -3.57
C CYS A 131 -2.94 2.72 -2.40
N TYR A 132 -2.09 3.72 -2.68
CA TYR A 132 -1.45 4.55 -1.67
C TYR A 132 -2.45 5.20 -0.71
N ILE A 133 -3.55 5.78 -1.24
CA ILE A 133 -4.58 6.43 -0.42
C ILE A 133 -5.22 5.40 0.51
N GLN A 134 -5.65 4.26 -0.02
CA GLN A 134 -6.35 3.23 0.75
C GLN A 134 -5.48 2.65 1.86
N ILE A 135 -4.24 2.23 1.56
CA ILE A 135 -3.34 1.69 2.59
C ILE A 135 -2.92 2.74 3.63
N SER A 136 -2.84 4.02 3.24
CA SER A 136 -2.59 5.12 4.18
C SER A 136 -3.74 5.30 5.17
N LEU A 137 -4.98 5.21 4.70
CA LEU A 137 -6.20 5.31 5.52
C LEU A 137 -6.37 4.08 6.42
N LEU A 138 -5.93 2.90 6.01
CA LEU A 138 -5.88 1.71 6.86
C LEU A 138 -4.80 1.80 7.96
N GLY A 139 -3.97 2.84 7.94
CA GLY A 139 -3.00 3.13 8.99
C GLY A 139 -1.82 2.18 9.03
N VAL A 140 -1.42 1.61 7.91
CA VAL A 140 -0.30 0.68 7.84
C VAL A 140 0.96 1.36 7.30
N ALA A 141 2.14 0.93 7.76
CA ALA A 141 3.41 1.40 7.23
C ALA A 141 3.67 0.80 5.85
N GLY A 142 4.09 1.61 4.90
CA GLY A 142 4.39 1.12 3.56
C GLY A 142 4.80 2.20 2.58
N TYR A 143 5.08 1.78 1.37
CA TYR A 143 5.34 2.66 0.25
C TYR A 143 4.91 2.04 -1.07
N ILE A 144 4.50 2.91 -1.98
CA ILE A 144 4.09 2.54 -3.34
C ILE A 144 5.04 3.23 -4.33
N LYS A 145 5.58 2.47 -5.28
CA LYS A 145 6.38 2.99 -6.39
C LYS A 145 5.53 3.03 -7.66
N VAL A 146 5.54 4.15 -8.35
CA VAL A 146 5.00 4.25 -9.71
C VAL A 146 6.10 3.90 -10.69
N GLY A 147 5.87 2.90 -11.54
CA GLY A 147 6.85 2.47 -12.54
C GLY A 147 6.70 0.99 -12.93
N ASN A 148 7.32 0.63 -14.03
CA ASN A 148 7.28 -0.72 -14.56
C ASN A 148 8.15 -1.67 -13.72
N ALA A 149 7.55 -2.63 -13.04
CA ALA A 149 8.25 -3.57 -12.15
C ALA A 149 9.28 -4.47 -12.86
N LEU A 150 9.16 -4.65 -14.18
CA LEU A 150 10.09 -5.45 -14.97
C LEU A 150 11.31 -4.65 -15.45
N THR A 151 11.12 -3.38 -15.84
CA THR A 151 12.19 -2.54 -16.40
C THR A 151 12.78 -1.59 -15.35
N GLU A 152 12.01 -1.28 -14.33
CA GLU A 152 12.36 -0.37 -13.23
C GLU A 152 12.05 -1.00 -11.87
N PRO A 153 12.58 -2.20 -11.56
CA PRO A 153 12.33 -2.84 -10.26
C PRO A 153 12.82 -1.95 -9.12
N MET A 154 12.28 -2.16 -7.93
CA MET A 154 12.78 -1.48 -6.73
C MET A 154 14.18 -1.96 -6.39
N THR A 155 15.14 -1.04 -6.35
CA THR A 155 16.54 -1.34 -6.03
C THR A 155 17.10 -0.41 -4.94
N PRO A 156 18.10 -0.86 -4.17
CA PRO A 156 18.82 0.04 -3.27
C PRO A 156 19.46 1.20 -4.06
N GLY A 157 19.15 2.45 -3.69
CA GLY A 157 19.68 3.63 -4.36
C GLY A 157 18.80 4.20 -5.47
N ASP A 158 17.57 3.68 -5.66
CA ASP A 158 16.57 4.31 -6.53
C ASP A 158 16.35 5.78 -6.17
N SER A 159 16.03 6.59 -7.18
CA SER A 159 15.45 7.91 -6.94
C SER A 159 14.10 7.77 -6.22
N MET A 160 13.89 8.60 -5.19
CA MET A 160 12.65 8.59 -4.42
C MET A 160 11.51 9.37 -5.09
N GLU A 161 11.72 9.91 -6.29
CA GLU A 161 10.74 10.75 -6.98
C GLU A 161 9.42 10.05 -7.29
N ASN A 162 9.47 8.73 -7.56
CA ASN A 162 8.30 7.92 -7.90
C ASN A 162 7.77 7.09 -6.71
N TYR A 163 8.20 7.42 -5.48
CA TYR A 163 7.81 6.70 -4.27
C TYR A 163 6.85 7.52 -3.42
N TRP A 164 5.78 6.87 -2.97
CA TRP A 164 4.76 7.42 -2.10
C TRP A 164 4.74 6.66 -0.78
N PHE A 165 5.21 7.31 0.27
CA PHE A 165 5.33 6.72 1.61
C PHE A 165 4.09 7.02 2.45
N THR A 166 3.50 6.00 3.09
CA THR A 166 2.36 6.21 3.99
C THR A 166 2.79 7.00 5.24
N PRO A 167 1.86 7.73 5.88
CA PRO A 167 2.18 8.46 7.12
C PRO A 167 2.76 7.54 8.21
N MET A 168 2.25 6.32 8.34
CA MET A 168 2.71 5.35 9.35
C MET A 168 4.14 4.88 9.12
N TYR A 169 4.65 4.92 7.89
CA TYR A 169 6.05 4.62 7.58
C TYR A 169 7.04 5.50 8.34
N PHE A 170 6.66 6.73 8.68
CA PHE A 170 7.50 7.69 9.41
C PHE A 170 7.31 7.65 10.93
N SER A 171 6.49 6.73 11.46
CA SER A 171 6.34 6.57 12.91
C SER A 171 7.65 6.15 13.59
N ASP A 172 7.75 6.42 14.90
CA ASP A 172 8.95 6.14 15.69
C ASP A 172 9.37 4.66 15.64
N VAL A 173 8.40 3.75 15.66
CA VAL A 173 8.64 2.30 15.56
C VAL A 173 9.36 1.96 14.25
N TRP A 174 8.86 2.44 13.13
CA TRP A 174 9.43 2.17 11.82
C TRP A 174 10.73 2.92 11.58
N HIS A 175 10.86 4.13 12.12
CA HIS A 175 12.13 4.85 12.12
C HIS A 175 13.21 4.07 12.86
N THR A 176 12.93 3.61 14.07
CA THR A 176 13.86 2.82 14.89
C THR A 176 14.25 1.52 14.17
N ARG A 177 13.30 0.79 13.58
CA ARG A 177 13.59 -0.44 12.82
C ARG A 177 14.55 -0.19 11.65
N ARG A 178 14.31 0.86 10.86
CA ARG A 178 15.20 1.23 9.75
C ARG A 178 16.60 1.59 10.24
N THR A 179 16.71 2.36 11.32
CA THR A 179 17.98 2.74 11.91
C THR A 179 18.77 1.50 12.36
N ILE A 180 18.13 0.59 13.11
CA ILE A 180 18.76 -0.66 13.56
C ILE A 180 19.24 -1.50 12.37
N ARG A 181 18.40 -1.63 11.32
CA ARG A 181 18.78 -2.38 10.12
C ARG A 181 20.01 -1.78 9.43
N THR A 182 20.05 -0.47 9.27
CA THR A 182 21.21 0.22 8.68
C THR A 182 22.49 -0.05 9.50
N PHE A 183 22.41 0.01 10.83
CA PHE A 183 23.54 -0.36 11.69
C PHE A 183 23.98 -1.82 11.48
N MET A 184 23.05 -2.75 11.47
CA MET A 184 23.37 -4.17 11.28
C MET A 184 24.02 -4.45 9.92
N ASP A 185 23.59 -3.75 8.87
CA ASP A 185 24.16 -3.92 7.53
C ASP A 185 25.58 -3.35 7.44
N LEU A 186 25.89 -2.25 8.13
CA LEU A 186 27.27 -1.70 8.23
C LEU A 186 28.25 -2.69 8.88
N PHE A 187 27.85 -3.36 9.96
CA PHE A 187 28.71 -4.37 10.61
C PHE A 187 28.93 -5.63 9.78
N LYS A 188 27.99 -6.00 8.92
CA LYS A 188 28.14 -7.15 8.01
C LYS A 188 29.11 -6.89 6.85
N GLU A 189 29.30 -5.62 6.47
CA GLU A 189 30.26 -5.24 5.42
C GLU A 189 31.71 -5.20 5.93
N GLU A 190 31.94 -4.98 7.24
CA GLU A 190 33.27 -5.00 7.84
C GLU A 190 33.84 -6.42 8.03
N ASP A 191 32.99 -7.45 8.02
CA ASP A 191 33.39 -8.87 8.17
C ASP A 191 33.69 -9.58 6.83
N LYS A 192 33.68 -8.87 5.69
CA LYS A 192 34.03 -9.40 4.36
C LYS A 192 35.33 -8.84 3.83
#